data_b8d989365b9872eb62fa9fe6abb4d9df
#
_entry.id   b8d989365b9872eb62fa9fe6abb4d9df
#
_cell.length_a   1.000
_cell.length_b   1.000
_cell.length_c   1.000
_cell.angle_alpha   90.00
_cell.angle_beta   90.00
_cell.angle_gamma   90.00
#
_symmetry.space_group_name_H-M   'P 1'
#
loop_
_entity.id
_entity.type
_entity.pdbx_description
1 polymer ?
#
loop_
_entity_poly.entity_id
_entity_poly.type
_entity_poly.pdbx_seq_one_letter_code
_entity_poly.pdbx_strand_id
1 'polypeptide(L)'
;MENKKPKRSSTCRFILKKSKAYIPALLLLTFLEISRAYLGVQFAMVTRRVIDCAQSGSGDALSRAGLLLAAVIAGIMGLYAVAQYLRGWLRATLDREWKLRLSHTLLHGDYAAVSAYHSGELVNRLTSDVDAVNGGVIALIPNVAALLTRLVSAVWLMAAMEPTFTLLAAICGVGVVGATGVFRKWLKTLHKQMQEANGKASGFVQEIMEKLLAVQAMSVEDEAEARETRILDSRWKLQMRQQRFSVMGTTGMYLACYLLEGAALVWCALRLMRGEISFGTLTAVVQLTGQLEGPILNFSGFIPQYVAMLASAERLMELEEIPGEAVPRRPAQTLMGENMCIEAENLSFSYADTTVFDHASFCLPLQGFTAITGNSGIGKSTLLKLFLGIYPSAEGQLLLKTGNSALPLSPETRGLFAYVPQGNLLFSGTLRENLLLTAPQATRQELETAAYVSCMDEYLPQLEHGMDTVLGESGAGLSEGQAQRVSIARAVLSGAPVLLLDEATSALDAATEARVLQRLNALPNRVCIAITHRPAALDMADRQMMIADGKISIQAL
;
A
#
# COMPACT_ATOMS: atom_id res chain seq x y z
N MET A 1 24.37 0.54 1.74
CA MET A 1 24.06 -0.72 2.45
C MET A 1 23.72 -1.79 1.40
N GLU A 2 24.55 -2.82 1.24
CA GLU A 2 24.26 -3.95 0.36
C GLU A 2 23.02 -4.69 0.87
N ASN A 3 21.94 -4.59 0.11
CA ASN A 3 20.64 -5.19 0.42
C ASN A 3 20.74 -6.71 0.25
N LYS A 4 21.14 -7.44 1.31
CA LYS A 4 21.05 -8.91 1.35
C LYS A 4 19.57 -9.28 1.24
N LYS A 5 19.13 -9.69 0.04
CA LYS A 5 17.78 -10.22 -0.18
C LYS A 5 17.43 -11.22 0.92
N PRO A 6 16.34 -11.04 1.66
CA PRO A 6 15.96 -11.94 2.73
C PRO A 6 15.81 -13.36 2.17
N LYS A 7 16.23 -14.37 2.94
CA LYS A 7 16.09 -15.77 2.53
C LYS A 7 14.59 -16.08 2.41
N ARG A 8 14.15 -16.72 1.35
CA ARG A 8 12.73 -17.12 1.12
C ARG A 8 12.08 -17.76 2.35
N SER A 9 12.84 -18.46 3.17
CA SER A 9 12.35 -19.04 4.44
C SER A 9 11.97 -17.99 5.49
N SER A 10 12.60 -16.80 5.49
CA SER A 10 12.26 -15.70 6.42
C SER A 10 10.95 -15.04 6.01
N THR A 11 10.73 -14.84 4.70
CA THR A 11 9.50 -14.26 4.15
C THR A 11 8.27 -15.14 4.42
N CYS A 12 8.39 -16.46 4.21
CA CYS A 12 7.30 -17.38 4.55
C CYS A 12 7.01 -17.39 6.06
N ARG A 13 8.04 -17.35 6.91
CA ARG A 13 7.87 -17.28 8.36
C ARG A 13 7.20 -15.97 8.79
N PHE A 14 7.54 -14.88 8.15
CA PHE A 14 6.92 -13.58 8.37
C PHE A 14 5.41 -13.63 8.06
N ILE A 15 5.01 -14.11 6.88
CA ILE A 15 3.60 -14.27 6.50
C ILE A 15 2.86 -15.13 7.53
N LEU A 16 3.42 -16.29 7.89
CA LEU A 16 2.81 -17.19 8.87
C LEU A 16 2.66 -16.57 10.25
N LYS A 17 3.68 -15.83 10.72
CA LYS A 17 3.64 -15.14 12.02
C LYS A 17 2.53 -14.08 12.04
N LYS A 18 2.40 -13.32 10.94
CA LYS A 18 1.41 -12.24 10.84
C LYS A 18 -0.02 -12.74 10.62
N SER A 19 -0.17 -13.87 9.93
CA SER A 19 -1.47 -14.51 9.71
C SER A 19 -1.85 -15.52 10.82
N LYS A 20 -1.06 -15.62 11.91
CA LYS A 20 -1.24 -16.67 12.95
C LYS A 20 -2.65 -16.71 13.54
N ALA A 21 -3.25 -15.55 13.80
CA ALA A 21 -4.60 -15.44 14.35
C ALA A 21 -5.68 -16.04 13.43
N TYR A 22 -5.42 -16.08 12.11
CA TYR A 22 -6.36 -16.53 11.08
C TYR A 22 -6.09 -17.96 10.59
N ILE A 23 -5.04 -18.63 11.11
CA ILE A 23 -4.73 -20.03 10.75
C ILE A 23 -5.95 -20.96 10.94
N PRO A 24 -6.74 -20.90 12.03
CA PRO A 24 -7.92 -21.77 12.16
C PRO A 24 -8.94 -21.55 11.05
N ALA A 25 -9.18 -20.29 10.66
CA ALA A 25 -10.12 -19.96 9.58
C ALA A 25 -9.58 -20.40 8.20
N LEU A 26 -8.26 -20.28 7.96
CA LEU A 26 -7.60 -20.79 6.75
C LEU A 26 -7.65 -22.32 6.67
N LEU A 27 -7.48 -23.02 7.78
CA LEU A 27 -7.63 -24.49 7.85
C LEU A 27 -9.07 -24.90 7.59
N LEU A 28 -10.04 -24.19 8.17
CA LEU A 28 -11.47 -24.41 7.90
C LEU A 28 -11.79 -24.19 6.41
N LEU A 29 -11.32 -23.10 5.82
CA LEU A 29 -11.49 -22.83 4.39
C LEU A 29 -10.88 -23.95 3.53
N THR A 30 -9.68 -24.40 3.88
CA THR A 30 -9.01 -25.51 3.19
C THR A 30 -9.82 -26.80 3.30
N PHE A 31 -10.34 -27.11 4.48
CA PHE A 31 -11.19 -28.28 4.70
C PHE A 31 -12.50 -28.21 3.88
N LEU A 32 -13.15 -27.03 3.84
CA LEU A 32 -14.37 -26.83 3.04
C LEU A 32 -14.09 -27.03 1.54
N GLU A 33 -12.97 -26.49 1.03
CA GLU A 33 -12.59 -26.64 -0.38
C GLU A 33 -12.21 -28.09 -0.73
N ILE A 34 -11.51 -28.80 0.17
CA ILE A 34 -11.23 -30.25 0.03
C ILE A 34 -12.55 -31.04 0.00
N SER A 35 -13.46 -30.79 0.94
CA SER A 35 -14.74 -31.49 1.02
C SER A 35 -15.58 -31.22 -0.23
N ARG A 36 -15.64 -30.00 -0.71
CA ARG A 36 -16.33 -29.62 -1.95
C ARG A 36 -15.72 -30.29 -3.18
N ALA A 37 -14.38 -30.34 -3.27
CA ALA A 37 -13.67 -31.02 -4.36
C ALA A 37 -13.98 -32.53 -4.37
N TYR A 38 -13.95 -33.17 -3.20
CA TYR A 38 -14.27 -34.58 -3.06
C TYR A 38 -15.71 -34.89 -3.43
N LEU A 39 -16.70 -34.12 -2.92
CA LEU A 39 -18.10 -34.27 -3.29
C LEU A 39 -18.35 -34.07 -4.78
N GLY A 40 -17.61 -33.11 -5.42
CA GLY A 40 -17.66 -32.92 -6.86
C GLY A 40 -17.23 -34.15 -7.65
N VAL A 41 -16.25 -34.89 -7.15
CA VAL A 41 -15.86 -36.18 -7.77
C VAL A 41 -16.88 -37.29 -7.48
N GLN A 42 -17.43 -37.34 -6.26
CA GLN A 42 -18.48 -38.32 -5.91
C GLN A 42 -19.79 -38.12 -6.70
N PHE A 43 -20.02 -36.92 -7.20
CA PHE A 43 -21.14 -36.61 -8.08
C PHE A 43 -21.20 -37.56 -9.29
N ALA A 44 -20.05 -37.90 -9.91
CA ALA A 44 -19.98 -38.88 -11.00
C ALA A 44 -20.46 -40.30 -10.58
N MET A 45 -20.11 -40.71 -9.35
CA MET A 45 -20.53 -42.02 -8.83
C MET A 45 -22.03 -42.08 -8.52
N VAL A 46 -22.59 -40.97 -8.02
CA VAL A 46 -24.03 -40.88 -7.76
C VAL A 46 -24.81 -40.84 -9.08
N THR A 47 -24.30 -40.07 -10.09
CA THR A 47 -24.88 -40.07 -11.45
C THR A 47 -24.88 -41.47 -12.06
N ARG A 48 -23.78 -42.22 -11.92
CA ARG A 48 -23.73 -43.65 -12.33
C ARG A 48 -24.88 -44.44 -11.70
N ARG A 49 -25.06 -44.34 -10.36
CA ARG A 49 -26.12 -45.08 -9.66
C ARG A 49 -27.52 -44.74 -10.18
N VAL A 50 -27.78 -43.43 -10.43
CA VAL A 50 -29.07 -42.99 -10.96
C VAL A 50 -29.35 -43.63 -12.32
N ILE A 51 -28.34 -43.64 -13.21
CA ILE A 51 -28.47 -44.21 -14.56
C ILE A 51 -28.65 -45.74 -14.51
N ASP A 52 -27.83 -46.43 -13.68
CA ASP A 52 -27.93 -47.88 -13.53
C ASP A 52 -29.30 -48.29 -12.94
N CYS A 53 -29.85 -47.55 -11.96
CA CYS A 53 -31.18 -47.78 -11.40
C CYS A 53 -32.29 -47.48 -12.42
N ALA A 54 -32.17 -46.48 -13.25
CA ALA A 54 -33.12 -46.19 -14.32
C ALA A 54 -33.16 -47.32 -15.34
N GLN A 55 -32.02 -47.91 -15.67
CA GLN A 55 -31.89 -49.03 -16.61
C GLN A 55 -32.44 -50.34 -16.05
N SER A 56 -32.35 -50.55 -14.71
CA SER A 56 -32.91 -51.71 -14.04
C SER A 56 -34.44 -51.68 -13.85
N GLY A 57 -35.10 -50.54 -14.12
CA GLY A 57 -36.55 -50.36 -14.04
C GLY A 57 -37.12 -50.33 -12.61
N SER A 58 -36.28 -50.21 -11.56
CA SER A 58 -36.75 -50.20 -10.16
C SER A 58 -37.04 -48.75 -9.69
N GLY A 59 -38.33 -48.36 -9.62
CA GLY A 59 -38.75 -47.00 -9.22
C GLY A 59 -38.29 -46.59 -7.83
N ASP A 60 -38.30 -47.50 -6.85
CA ASP A 60 -37.84 -47.21 -5.47
C ASP A 60 -36.32 -46.99 -5.36
N ALA A 61 -35.54 -47.72 -6.17
CA ALA A 61 -34.09 -47.52 -6.21
C ALA A 61 -33.74 -46.21 -6.91
N LEU A 62 -34.45 -45.86 -7.99
CA LEU A 62 -34.29 -44.62 -8.71
C LEU A 62 -34.63 -43.40 -7.83
N SER A 63 -35.75 -43.48 -7.07
CA SER A 63 -36.14 -42.37 -6.18
C SER A 63 -35.09 -42.10 -5.07
N ARG A 64 -34.55 -43.18 -4.45
CA ARG A 64 -33.45 -43.06 -3.47
C ARG A 64 -32.16 -42.51 -4.07
N ALA A 65 -31.79 -42.97 -5.28
CA ALA A 65 -30.61 -42.44 -5.98
C ALA A 65 -30.80 -40.96 -6.39
N GLY A 66 -32.01 -40.57 -6.79
CA GLY A 66 -32.38 -39.19 -7.06
C GLY A 66 -32.29 -38.28 -5.84
N LEU A 67 -32.79 -38.74 -4.68
CA LEU A 67 -32.63 -38.00 -3.42
C LEU A 67 -31.18 -37.86 -3.00
N LEU A 68 -30.35 -38.89 -3.18
CA LEU A 68 -28.92 -38.82 -2.92
C LEU A 68 -28.23 -37.80 -3.86
N LEU A 69 -28.60 -37.78 -5.13
CA LEU A 69 -28.08 -36.79 -6.09
C LEU A 69 -28.43 -35.36 -5.66
N ALA A 70 -29.69 -35.12 -5.29
CA ALA A 70 -30.15 -33.84 -4.79
C ALA A 70 -29.39 -33.42 -3.51
N ALA A 71 -29.16 -34.35 -2.59
CA ALA A 71 -28.38 -34.10 -1.36
C ALA A 71 -26.92 -33.77 -1.65
N VAL A 72 -26.28 -34.43 -2.61
CA VAL A 72 -24.90 -34.13 -3.04
C VAL A 72 -24.83 -32.75 -3.68
N ILE A 73 -25.77 -32.38 -4.55
CA ILE A 73 -25.84 -31.04 -5.16
C ILE A 73 -26.02 -29.97 -4.08
N ALA A 74 -26.97 -30.19 -3.16
CA ALA A 74 -27.20 -29.26 -2.04
C ALA A 74 -25.96 -29.12 -1.15
N GLY A 75 -25.26 -30.22 -0.88
CA GLY A 75 -23.99 -30.23 -0.13
C GLY A 75 -22.89 -29.43 -0.84
N ILE A 76 -22.68 -29.61 -2.15
CA ILE A 76 -21.71 -28.88 -2.95
C ILE A 76 -22.03 -27.38 -2.92
N MET A 77 -23.29 -26.99 -3.11
CA MET A 77 -23.73 -25.60 -3.10
C MET A 77 -23.61 -24.97 -1.71
N GLY A 78 -23.99 -25.70 -0.67
CA GLY A 78 -23.83 -25.23 0.72
C GLY A 78 -22.36 -25.01 1.09
N LEU A 79 -21.48 -25.98 0.79
CA LEU A 79 -20.05 -25.84 1.02
C LEU A 79 -19.45 -24.68 0.21
N TYR A 80 -19.89 -24.48 -1.04
CA TYR A 80 -19.47 -23.37 -1.86
C TYR A 80 -19.86 -22.02 -1.24
N ALA A 81 -21.12 -21.88 -0.81
CA ALA A 81 -21.61 -20.64 -0.22
C ALA A 81 -20.84 -20.28 1.06
N VAL A 82 -20.65 -21.26 1.95
CA VAL A 82 -19.91 -21.08 3.21
C VAL A 82 -18.43 -20.73 2.92
N ALA A 83 -17.80 -21.46 2.00
CA ALA A 83 -16.40 -21.19 1.63
C ALA A 83 -16.22 -19.79 1.00
N GLN A 84 -17.14 -19.35 0.16
CA GLN A 84 -17.10 -18.01 -0.43
C GLN A 84 -17.31 -16.90 0.60
N TYR A 85 -18.25 -17.08 1.52
CA TYR A 85 -18.46 -16.16 2.62
C TYR A 85 -17.20 -16.05 3.51
N LEU A 86 -16.62 -17.19 3.90
CA LEU A 86 -15.43 -17.24 4.72
C LEU A 86 -14.21 -16.61 4.01
N ARG A 87 -14.09 -16.85 2.70
CA ARG A 87 -13.04 -16.23 1.86
C ARG A 87 -13.17 -14.70 1.81
N GLY A 88 -14.38 -14.20 1.61
CA GLY A 88 -14.68 -12.77 1.60
C GLY A 88 -14.40 -12.12 2.95
N TRP A 89 -14.83 -12.77 4.03
CA TRP A 89 -14.58 -12.30 5.39
C TRP A 89 -13.08 -12.25 5.73
N LEU A 90 -12.34 -13.32 5.42
CA LEU A 90 -10.88 -13.38 5.61
C LEU A 90 -10.18 -12.26 4.84
N ARG A 91 -10.57 -12.05 3.56
CA ARG A 91 -9.96 -11.02 2.72
C ARG A 91 -10.18 -9.63 3.31
N ALA A 92 -11.39 -9.28 3.67
CA ALA A 92 -11.72 -7.98 4.23
C ALA A 92 -11.02 -7.73 5.57
N THR A 93 -10.97 -8.77 6.43
CA THR A 93 -10.36 -8.66 7.77
C THR A 93 -8.84 -8.53 7.69
N LEU A 94 -8.18 -9.37 6.87
CA LEU A 94 -6.73 -9.31 6.66
C LEU A 94 -6.34 -7.98 6.00
N ASP A 95 -7.08 -7.52 4.99
CA ASP A 95 -6.82 -6.24 4.32
C ASP A 95 -6.85 -5.08 5.32
N ARG A 96 -7.92 -5.01 6.13
CA ARG A 96 -8.05 -3.99 7.18
C ARG A 96 -6.89 -4.05 8.17
N GLU A 97 -6.52 -5.24 8.65
CA GLU A 97 -5.47 -5.39 9.66
C GLU A 97 -4.08 -5.01 9.11
N TRP A 98 -3.75 -5.46 7.89
CA TRP A 98 -2.50 -5.09 7.25
C TRP A 98 -2.40 -3.58 7.03
N LYS A 99 -3.44 -2.95 6.47
CA LYS A 99 -3.45 -1.51 6.22
C LYS A 99 -3.30 -0.70 7.50
N LEU A 100 -4.07 -1.04 8.55
CA LEU A 100 -3.95 -0.35 9.85
C LEU A 100 -2.55 -0.49 10.46
N ARG A 101 -1.98 -1.69 10.42
CA ARG A 101 -0.64 -1.95 10.96
C ARG A 101 0.44 -1.19 10.21
N LEU A 102 0.43 -1.27 8.88
CA LEU A 102 1.42 -0.56 8.06
C LEU A 102 1.26 0.96 8.17
N SER A 103 0.03 1.47 8.17
CA SER A 103 -0.22 2.89 8.42
C SER A 103 0.31 3.33 9.79
N HIS A 104 0.10 2.52 10.83
CA HIS A 104 0.68 2.79 12.15
C HIS A 104 2.21 2.82 12.10
N THR A 105 2.85 1.87 11.42
CA THR A 105 4.31 1.85 11.28
C THR A 105 4.83 3.08 10.53
N LEU A 106 4.16 3.50 9.45
CA LEU A 106 4.55 4.69 8.70
C LEU A 106 4.34 5.99 9.48
N LEU A 107 3.23 6.10 10.24
CA LEU A 107 2.91 7.29 11.02
C LEU A 107 3.80 7.47 12.26
N HIS A 108 4.33 6.36 12.81
CA HIS A 108 5.17 6.36 14.02
C HIS A 108 6.62 5.94 13.71
N GLY A 109 6.96 5.81 12.43
CA GLY A 109 8.30 5.49 11.97
C GLY A 109 9.20 6.71 11.89
N ASP A 110 10.52 6.49 11.93
CA ASP A 110 11.51 7.51 11.67
C ASP A 110 11.24 8.21 10.33
N TYR A 111 11.09 9.53 10.38
CA TYR A 111 10.74 10.32 9.19
C TYR A 111 11.79 10.21 8.07
N ALA A 112 13.08 10.16 8.42
CA ALA A 112 14.14 10.05 7.42
C ALA A 112 14.05 8.72 6.65
N ALA A 113 13.74 7.62 7.37
CA ALA A 113 13.55 6.32 6.76
C ALA A 113 12.27 6.26 5.90
N VAL A 114 11.16 6.86 6.36
CA VAL A 114 9.91 6.91 5.60
C VAL A 114 10.01 7.81 4.38
N SER A 115 10.63 8.98 4.51
CA SER A 115 10.79 9.96 3.42
C SER A 115 11.74 9.50 2.30
N ALA A 116 12.53 8.44 2.53
CA ALA A 116 13.32 7.80 1.49
C ALA A 116 12.45 7.12 0.42
N TYR A 117 11.18 6.84 0.71
CA TYR A 117 10.22 6.27 -0.22
C TYR A 117 9.37 7.36 -0.87
N HIS A 118 9.07 7.20 -2.15
CA HIS A 118 8.11 8.07 -2.83
C HIS A 118 6.68 7.77 -2.35
N SER A 119 5.84 8.79 -2.21
CA SER A 119 4.45 8.64 -1.75
C SER A 119 3.65 7.62 -2.57
N GLY A 120 3.79 7.64 -3.90
CA GLY A 120 3.16 6.66 -4.80
C GLY A 120 3.64 5.23 -4.55
N GLU A 121 4.90 5.02 -4.17
CA GLU A 121 5.41 3.70 -3.79
C GLU A 121 4.77 3.22 -2.49
N LEU A 122 4.67 4.08 -1.47
CA LEU A 122 4.01 3.74 -0.20
C LEU A 122 2.55 3.38 -0.40
N VAL A 123 1.81 4.14 -1.21
CA VAL A 123 0.42 3.82 -1.57
C VAL A 123 0.32 2.48 -2.28
N ASN A 124 1.22 2.19 -3.24
CA ASN A 124 1.23 0.90 -3.93
C ASN A 124 1.54 -0.27 -2.99
N ARG A 125 2.44 -0.09 -2.01
CA ARG A 125 2.72 -1.11 -0.99
C ARG A 125 1.52 -1.34 -0.07
N LEU A 126 0.80 -0.28 0.33
CA LEU A 126 -0.41 -0.36 1.17
C LEU A 126 -1.63 -0.96 0.44
N THR A 127 -1.64 -0.92 -0.88
CA THR A 127 -2.77 -1.42 -1.70
C THR A 127 -2.40 -2.71 -2.41
N SER A 128 -1.65 -2.63 -3.50
CA SER A 128 -1.35 -3.77 -4.40
C SER A 128 -0.53 -4.87 -3.72
N ASP A 129 0.47 -4.52 -2.87
CA ASP A 129 1.28 -5.53 -2.20
C ASP A 129 0.52 -6.24 -1.09
N VAL A 130 -0.30 -5.52 -0.33
CA VAL A 130 -1.20 -6.12 0.66
C VAL A 130 -2.20 -7.05 -0.03
N ASP A 131 -2.80 -6.63 -1.14
CA ASP A 131 -3.72 -7.48 -1.93
C ASP A 131 -3.04 -8.75 -2.47
N ALA A 132 -1.80 -8.63 -2.96
CA ALA A 132 -1.04 -9.78 -3.47
C ALA A 132 -0.71 -10.79 -2.35
N VAL A 133 -0.33 -10.31 -1.16
CA VAL A 133 -0.07 -11.18 0.00
C VAL A 133 -1.35 -11.84 0.49
N ASN A 134 -2.42 -11.07 0.69
CA ASN A 134 -3.71 -11.59 1.14
C ASN A 134 -4.30 -12.59 0.15
N GLY A 135 -4.28 -12.24 -1.15
CA GLY A 135 -4.73 -13.13 -2.23
C GLY A 135 -3.94 -14.44 -2.26
N GLY A 136 -2.62 -14.37 -2.09
CA GLY A 136 -1.76 -15.54 -2.01
C GLY A 136 -2.07 -16.42 -0.81
N VAL A 137 -2.17 -15.86 0.38
CA VAL A 137 -2.45 -16.59 1.64
C VAL A 137 -3.81 -17.29 1.60
N ILE A 138 -4.84 -16.59 1.13
CA ILE A 138 -6.23 -17.09 1.14
C ILE A 138 -6.49 -18.10 0.01
N ALA A 139 -5.81 -17.94 -1.15
CA ALA A 139 -6.10 -18.74 -2.33
C ALA A 139 -5.14 -19.92 -2.55
N LEU A 140 -3.84 -19.77 -2.28
CA LEU A 140 -2.85 -20.77 -2.67
C LEU A 140 -3.08 -22.11 -1.99
N ILE A 141 -3.11 -22.15 -0.64
CA ILE A 141 -3.21 -23.40 0.11
C ILE A 141 -4.56 -24.10 -0.13
N PRO A 142 -5.73 -23.43 0.02
CA PRO A 142 -7.02 -24.07 -0.21
C PRO A 142 -7.20 -24.55 -1.66
N ASN A 143 -6.81 -23.73 -2.65
CA ASN A 143 -6.99 -24.09 -4.05
C ASN A 143 -6.07 -25.23 -4.49
N VAL A 144 -4.80 -25.26 -4.04
CA VAL A 144 -3.88 -26.37 -4.32
C VAL A 144 -4.36 -27.65 -3.65
N ALA A 145 -4.83 -27.58 -2.40
CA ALA A 145 -5.37 -28.74 -1.69
C ALA A 145 -6.63 -29.29 -2.38
N ALA A 146 -7.57 -28.43 -2.77
CA ALA A 146 -8.77 -28.81 -3.51
C ALA A 146 -8.43 -29.46 -4.87
N LEU A 147 -7.46 -28.89 -5.59
CA LEU A 147 -7.00 -29.38 -6.88
C LEU A 147 -6.36 -30.78 -6.76
N LEU A 148 -5.47 -30.96 -5.77
CA LEU A 148 -4.88 -32.26 -5.50
C LEU A 148 -5.93 -33.29 -5.07
N THR A 149 -6.89 -32.90 -4.22
CA THR A 149 -8.00 -33.77 -3.81
C THR A 149 -8.82 -34.21 -5.01
N ARG A 150 -9.17 -33.28 -5.92
CA ARG A 150 -9.91 -33.60 -7.14
C ARG A 150 -9.13 -34.56 -8.04
N LEU A 151 -7.85 -34.28 -8.28
CA LEU A 151 -6.99 -35.13 -9.10
C LEU A 151 -6.84 -36.53 -8.53
N VAL A 152 -6.46 -36.62 -7.25
CA VAL A 152 -6.23 -37.93 -6.60
C VAL A 152 -7.52 -38.74 -6.51
N SER A 153 -8.64 -38.14 -6.10
CA SER A 153 -9.90 -38.86 -5.99
C SER A 153 -10.50 -39.27 -7.35
N ALA A 154 -10.37 -38.44 -8.40
CA ALA A 154 -10.82 -38.77 -9.74
C ALA A 154 -10.00 -39.93 -10.33
N VAL A 155 -8.65 -39.88 -10.23
CA VAL A 155 -7.77 -40.98 -10.68
C VAL A 155 -8.04 -42.26 -9.90
N TRP A 156 -8.21 -42.17 -8.57
CA TRP A 156 -8.51 -43.35 -7.73
C TRP A 156 -9.84 -44.00 -8.09
N LEU A 157 -10.92 -43.24 -8.25
CA LEU A 157 -12.21 -43.76 -8.65
C LEU A 157 -12.19 -44.34 -10.08
N MET A 158 -11.53 -43.66 -10.99
CA MET A 158 -11.36 -44.12 -12.37
C MET A 158 -10.55 -45.44 -12.42
N ALA A 159 -9.48 -45.57 -11.62
CA ALA A 159 -8.70 -46.80 -11.50
C ALA A 159 -9.50 -47.98 -10.89
N ALA A 160 -10.40 -47.69 -9.96
CA ALA A 160 -11.29 -48.73 -9.39
C ALA A 160 -12.33 -49.22 -10.38
N MET A 161 -12.72 -48.42 -11.38
CA MET A 161 -13.71 -48.77 -12.40
C MET A 161 -13.07 -49.33 -13.67
N GLU A 162 -12.03 -48.67 -14.18
CA GLU A 162 -11.38 -48.95 -15.45
C GLU A 162 -9.82 -48.78 -15.32
N PRO A 163 -9.13 -49.77 -14.73
CA PRO A 163 -7.69 -49.65 -14.43
C PRO A 163 -6.83 -49.50 -15.71
N THR A 164 -7.20 -50.19 -16.78
CA THR A 164 -6.47 -50.16 -18.04
C THR A 164 -6.53 -48.75 -18.71
N PHE A 165 -7.74 -48.18 -18.75
CA PHE A 165 -7.89 -46.82 -19.30
C PHE A 165 -7.21 -45.78 -18.42
N THR A 166 -7.27 -45.94 -17.07
CA THR A 166 -6.63 -45.06 -16.13
C THR A 166 -5.12 -45.01 -16.32
N LEU A 167 -4.48 -46.14 -16.55
CA LEU A 167 -3.06 -46.22 -16.85
C LEU A 167 -2.70 -45.45 -18.15
N LEU A 168 -3.52 -45.61 -19.19
CA LEU A 168 -3.33 -44.89 -20.46
C LEU A 168 -3.50 -43.38 -20.26
N ALA A 169 -4.55 -42.96 -19.53
CA ALA A 169 -4.80 -41.56 -19.18
C ALA A 169 -3.63 -40.95 -18.36
N ALA A 170 -3.06 -41.72 -17.41
CA ALA A 170 -1.92 -41.28 -16.62
C ALA A 170 -0.67 -41.06 -17.48
N ILE A 171 -0.37 -41.97 -18.43
CA ILE A 171 0.75 -41.83 -19.36
C ILE A 171 0.57 -40.58 -20.24
N CYS A 172 -0.64 -40.39 -20.80
CA CYS A 172 -0.97 -39.18 -21.59
C CYS A 172 -0.82 -37.92 -20.73
N GLY A 173 -1.31 -37.91 -19.50
CA GLY A 173 -1.21 -36.80 -18.56
C GLY A 173 0.23 -36.40 -18.27
N VAL A 174 1.12 -37.37 -18.02
CA VAL A 174 2.56 -37.11 -17.84
C VAL A 174 3.19 -36.52 -19.10
N GLY A 175 2.79 -37.02 -20.28
CA GLY A 175 3.24 -36.47 -21.57
C GLY A 175 2.85 -34.99 -21.75
N VAL A 176 1.61 -34.64 -21.45
CA VAL A 176 1.11 -33.26 -21.50
C VAL A 176 1.84 -32.36 -20.51
N VAL A 177 2.06 -32.79 -19.28
CA VAL A 177 2.82 -32.04 -18.27
C VAL A 177 4.28 -31.85 -18.73
N GLY A 178 4.89 -32.87 -19.31
CA GLY A 178 6.27 -32.78 -19.87
C GLY A 178 6.36 -31.75 -21.00
N ALA A 179 5.39 -31.74 -21.92
CA ALA A 179 5.33 -30.78 -23.04
C ALA A 179 5.19 -29.32 -22.52
N THR A 180 4.42 -29.09 -21.44
CA THR A 180 4.29 -27.75 -20.83
C THR A 180 5.62 -27.23 -20.27
N GLY A 181 6.52 -28.10 -19.84
CA GLY A 181 7.85 -27.74 -19.34
C GLY A 181 8.74 -27.05 -20.40
N VAL A 182 8.68 -27.51 -21.64
CA VAL A 182 9.40 -26.89 -22.77
C VAL A 182 8.79 -25.52 -23.08
N PHE A 183 7.47 -25.44 -23.11
CA PHE A 183 6.74 -24.21 -23.41
C PHE A 183 6.96 -23.11 -22.38
N ARG A 184 7.14 -23.49 -21.11
CA ARG A 184 7.37 -22.57 -19.98
C ARG A 184 8.62 -21.71 -20.14
N LYS A 185 9.72 -22.27 -20.69
CA LYS A 185 10.97 -21.51 -20.89
C LYS A 185 10.77 -20.34 -21.85
N TRP A 186 10.08 -20.57 -22.95
CA TRP A 186 9.77 -19.55 -23.96
C TRP A 186 8.82 -18.48 -23.41
N LEU A 187 7.77 -18.89 -22.72
CA LEU A 187 6.81 -17.99 -22.12
C LEU A 187 7.43 -17.07 -21.05
N LYS A 188 8.38 -17.58 -20.25
CA LYS A 188 9.12 -16.80 -19.25
C LYS A 188 9.94 -15.67 -19.88
N THR A 189 10.62 -15.92 -21.02
CA THR A 189 11.39 -14.89 -21.72
C THR A 189 10.47 -13.81 -22.29
N LEU A 190 9.36 -14.20 -22.91
CA LEU A 190 8.36 -13.26 -23.44
C LEU A 190 7.71 -12.44 -22.31
N HIS A 191 7.45 -13.05 -21.17
CA HIS A 191 6.88 -12.36 -20.01
C HIS A 191 7.82 -11.28 -19.46
N LYS A 192 9.13 -11.57 -19.39
CA LYS A 192 10.14 -10.59 -19.00
C LYS A 192 10.19 -9.39 -19.96
N GLN A 193 10.24 -9.65 -21.27
CA GLN A 193 10.22 -8.59 -22.29
C GLN A 193 8.95 -7.75 -22.22
N MET A 194 7.81 -8.37 -21.94
CA MET A 194 6.54 -7.68 -21.75
C MET A 194 6.52 -6.78 -20.51
N GLN A 195 7.10 -7.24 -19.39
CA GLN A 195 7.22 -6.41 -18.19
C GLN A 195 8.10 -5.17 -18.43
N GLU A 196 9.22 -5.33 -19.14
CA GLU A 196 10.11 -4.22 -19.51
C GLU A 196 9.37 -3.21 -20.42
N ALA A 197 8.60 -3.70 -21.41
CA ALA A 197 7.81 -2.85 -22.29
C ALA A 197 6.66 -2.14 -21.55
N ASN A 198 5.99 -2.82 -20.61
CA ASN A 198 4.99 -2.20 -19.74
C ASN A 198 5.58 -1.10 -18.88
N GLY A 199 6.75 -1.34 -18.27
CA GLY A 199 7.45 -0.33 -17.47
C GLY A 199 7.77 0.93 -18.27
N LYS A 200 8.27 0.78 -19.51
CA LYS A 200 8.55 1.91 -20.40
C LYS A 200 7.28 2.68 -20.79
N ALA A 201 6.20 1.97 -21.11
CA ALA A 201 4.94 2.60 -21.48
C ALA A 201 4.33 3.37 -20.31
N SER A 202 4.23 2.75 -19.13
CA SER A 202 3.67 3.40 -17.94
C SER A 202 4.53 4.58 -17.48
N GLY A 203 5.86 4.45 -17.51
CA GLY A 203 6.75 5.55 -17.15
C GLY A 203 6.63 6.74 -18.08
N PHE A 204 6.45 6.52 -19.39
CA PHE A 204 6.27 7.62 -20.34
C PHE A 204 4.91 8.31 -20.17
N VAL A 205 3.83 7.55 -19.96
CA VAL A 205 2.49 8.11 -19.68
C VAL A 205 2.53 8.95 -18.40
N GLN A 206 3.18 8.45 -17.35
CA GLN A 206 3.35 9.20 -16.11
C GLN A 206 4.12 10.51 -16.33
N GLU A 207 5.23 10.46 -17.10
CA GLU A 207 6.02 11.65 -17.44
C GLU A 207 5.20 12.72 -18.18
N ILE A 208 4.36 12.31 -19.16
CA ILE A 208 3.45 13.22 -19.85
C ILE A 208 2.46 13.86 -18.88
N MET A 209 1.83 13.07 -18.00
CA MET A 209 0.85 13.59 -17.04
C MET A 209 1.47 14.56 -16.03
N GLU A 210 2.65 14.26 -15.53
CA GLU A 210 3.39 15.17 -14.63
C GLU A 210 3.79 16.48 -15.31
N LYS A 211 4.05 16.44 -16.61
CA LYS A 211 4.50 17.60 -17.41
C LYS A 211 3.44 18.12 -18.38
N LEU A 212 2.16 17.80 -18.15
CA LEU A 212 1.07 18.12 -19.07
C LEU A 212 1.00 19.61 -19.40
N LEU A 213 1.17 20.47 -18.38
CA LEU A 213 1.21 21.92 -18.58
C LEU A 213 2.35 22.35 -19.52
N ALA A 214 3.53 21.74 -19.40
CA ALA A 214 4.67 22.04 -20.26
C ALA A 214 4.43 21.57 -21.70
N VAL A 215 3.84 20.40 -21.88
CA VAL A 215 3.46 19.86 -23.19
C VAL A 215 2.51 20.81 -23.91
N GLN A 216 1.46 21.26 -23.21
CA GLN A 216 0.47 22.21 -23.77
C GLN A 216 1.05 23.61 -23.98
N ALA A 217 1.84 24.13 -23.01
CA ALA A 217 2.43 25.46 -23.15
C ALA A 217 3.44 25.57 -24.28
N MET A 218 4.09 24.45 -24.65
CA MET A 218 5.04 24.37 -25.77
C MET A 218 4.37 23.95 -27.09
N SER A 219 3.07 23.60 -27.08
CA SER A 219 2.31 23.10 -28.23
C SER A 219 3.00 21.92 -28.93
N VAL A 220 3.45 20.92 -28.13
CA VAL A 220 4.16 19.72 -28.59
C VAL A 220 3.33 18.45 -28.40
N GLU A 221 2.00 18.57 -28.33
CA GLU A 221 1.05 17.46 -28.13
C GLU A 221 1.22 16.37 -29.18
N ASP A 222 1.28 16.76 -30.46
CA ASP A 222 1.42 15.83 -31.58
C ASP A 222 2.71 15.02 -31.51
N GLU A 223 3.81 15.67 -31.10
CA GLU A 223 5.12 15.02 -30.91
C GLU A 223 5.10 14.01 -29.76
N ALA A 224 4.47 14.41 -28.64
CA ALA A 224 4.28 13.55 -27.48
C ALA A 224 3.42 12.32 -27.82
N GLU A 225 2.30 12.51 -28.53
CA GLU A 225 1.43 11.44 -29.00
C GLU A 225 2.13 10.51 -30.00
N ALA A 226 2.90 11.06 -30.95
CA ALA A 226 3.69 10.25 -31.88
C ALA A 226 4.74 9.39 -31.18
N ARG A 227 5.35 9.90 -30.08
CA ARG A 227 6.30 9.14 -29.27
C ARG A 227 5.60 8.05 -28.44
N GLU A 228 4.47 8.38 -27.84
CA GLU A 228 3.63 7.44 -27.09
C GLU A 228 3.18 6.28 -28.00
N THR A 229 2.68 6.60 -29.19
CA THR A 229 2.25 5.62 -30.19
C THR A 229 3.36 4.62 -30.52
N ARG A 230 4.60 5.09 -30.75
CA ARG A 230 5.74 4.18 -31.02
C ARG A 230 6.03 3.24 -29.85
N ILE A 231 5.94 3.73 -28.61
CA ILE A 231 6.15 2.92 -27.41
C ILE A 231 5.02 1.90 -27.25
N LEU A 232 3.77 2.32 -27.41
CA LEU A 232 2.59 1.45 -27.34
C LEU A 232 2.56 0.41 -28.45
N ASP A 233 2.95 0.75 -29.67
CA ASP A 233 3.07 -0.18 -30.80
C ASP A 233 4.11 -1.26 -30.53
N SER A 234 5.24 -0.90 -29.96
CA SER A 234 6.28 -1.88 -29.57
C SER A 234 5.76 -2.84 -28.51
N ARG A 235 5.05 -2.31 -27.50
CA ARG A 235 4.37 -3.10 -26.46
C ARG A 235 3.30 -4.00 -27.07
N TRP A 236 2.46 -3.48 -27.95
CA TRP A 236 1.39 -4.24 -28.63
C TRP A 236 1.95 -5.43 -29.41
N LYS A 237 3.03 -5.23 -30.19
CA LYS A 237 3.69 -6.32 -30.92
C LYS A 237 4.16 -7.44 -29.99
N LEU A 238 4.77 -7.09 -28.85
CA LEU A 238 5.21 -8.06 -27.85
C LEU A 238 4.02 -8.77 -27.20
N GLN A 239 2.96 -8.02 -26.87
CA GLN A 239 1.73 -8.55 -26.30
C GLN A 239 1.05 -9.54 -27.24
N MET A 240 0.92 -9.19 -28.52
CA MET A 240 0.36 -10.08 -29.53
C MET A 240 1.20 -11.34 -29.75
N ARG A 241 2.52 -11.22 -29.69
CA ARG A 241 3.41 -12.37 -29.75
C ARG A 241 3.21 -13.28 -28.53
N GLN A 242 3.19 -12.73 -27.33
CA GLN A 242 2.91 -13.47 -26.11
C GLN A 242 1.53 -14.14 -26.15
N GLN A 243 0.51 -13.41 -26.61
CA GLN A 243 -0.86 -13.94 -26.71
C GLN A 243 -0.95 -15.10 -27.70
N ARG A 244 -0.31 -15.01 -28.88
CA ARG A 244 -0.28 -16.13 -29.84
C ARG A 244 0.32 -17.39 -29.24
N PHE A 245 1.46 -17.26 -28.55
CA PHE A 245 2.08 -18.41 -27.87
C PHE A 245 1.19 -18.95 -26.74
N SER A 246 0.61 -18.08 -25.93
CA SER A 246 -0.30 -18.47 -24.86
C SER A 246 -1.52 -19.24 -25.40
N VAL A 247 -2.16 -18.71 -26.44
CA VAL A 247 -3.31 -19.35 -27.10
C VAL A 247 -2.93 -20.71 -27.69
N MET A 248 -1.80 -20.81 -28.42
CA MET A 248 -1.33 -22.10 -28.93
C MET A 248 -1.14 -23.14 -27.83
N GLY A 249 -0.48 -22.75 -26.72
CA GLY A 249 -0.24 -23.66 -25.60
C GLY A 249 -1.54 -24.08 -24.92
N THR A 250 -2.43 -23.12 -24.64
CA THR A 250 -3.70 -23.40 -23.97
C THR A 250 -4.63 -24.22 -24.87
N THR A 251 -4.73 -23.88 -26.16
CA THR A 251 -5.55 -24.63 -27.13
C THR A 251 -5.03 -26.05 -27.32
N GLY A 252 -3.69 -26.23 -27.39
CA GLY A 252 -3.08 -27.55 -27.46
C GLY A 252 -3.40 -28.41 -26.22
N MET A 253 -3.40 -27.79 -25.06
CA MET A 253 -3.77 -28.46 -23.80
C MET A 253 -5.25 -28.85 -23.74
N TYR A 254 -6.15 -27.95 -24.17
CA TYR A 254 -7.57 -28.27 -24.29
C TYR A 254 -7.81 -29.39 -25.29
N LEU A 255 -7.15 -29.34 -26.45
CA LEU A 255 -7.25 -30.40 -27.45
C LEU A 255 -6.82 -31.76 -26.87
N ALA A 256 -5.71 -31.81 -26.11
CA ALA A 256 -5.27 -33.04 -25.46
C ALA A 256 -6.32 -33.57 -24.45
N CYS A 257 -6.95 -32.68 -23.65
CA CYS A 257 -8.00 -33.06 -22.73
C CYS A 257 -9.25 -33.60 -23.45
N TYR A 258 -9.71 -32.92 -24.51
CA TYR A 258 -10.88 -33.38 -25.31
C TYR A 258 -10.58 -34.68 -26.07
N LEU A 259 -9.35 -34.88 -26.57
CA LEU A 259 -8.95 -36.16 -27.17
C LEU A 259 -8.97 -37.29 -26.15
N LEU A 260 -8.52 -37.01 -24.90
CA LEU A 260 -8.58 -37.99 -23.82
C LEU A 260 -10.01 -38.32 -23.43
N GLU A 261 -10.91 -37.33 -23.36
CA GLU A 261 -12.33 -37.53 -23.05
C GLU A 261 -13.03 -38.30 -24.19
N GLY A 262 -12.76 -37.98 -25.43
CA GLY A 262 -13.23 -38.71 -26.59
C GLY A 262 -12.72 -40.16 -26.62
N ALA A 263 -11.45 -40.38 -26.28
CA ALA A 263 -10.88 -41.72 -26.14
C ALA A 263 -11.55 -42.53 -25.01
N ALA A 264 -11.87 -41.87 -23.87
CA ALA A 264 -12.63 -42.46 -22.79
C ALA A 264 -14.01 -42.93 -23.26
N LEU A 265 -14.70 -42.06 -24.03
CA LEU A 265 -16.03 -42.38 -24.55
C LEU A 265 -15.97 -43.59 -25.49
N VAL A 266 -15.05 -43.57 -26.47
CA VAL A 266 -14.89 -44.71 -27.44
C VAL A 266 -14.49 -45.99 -26.72
N TRP A 267 -13.52 -45.93 -25.80
CA TRP A 267 -13.06 -47.06 -25.00
C TRP A 267 -14.21 -47.68 -24.23
N CYS A 268 -14.95 -46.87 -23.46
CA CYS A 268 -16.06 -47.36 -22.67
C CYS A 268 -17.25 -47.84 -23.55
N ALA A 269 -17.50 -47.20 -24.70
CA ALA A 269 -18.52 -47.66 -25.64
C ALA A 269 -18.22 -49.07 -26.21
N LEU A 270 -16.97 -49.33 -26.55
CA LEU A 270 -16.53 -50.67 -27.01
C LEU A 270 -16.72 -51.74 -25.93
N ARG A 271 -16.42 -51.42 -24.65
CA ARG A 271 -16.62 -52.34 -23.53
C ARG A 271 -18.10 -52.52 -23.19
N LEU A 272 -18.91 -51.45 -23.33
CA LEU A 272 -20.35 -51.50 -23.17
C LEU A 272 -21.01 -52.45 -24.21
N MET A 273 -20.57 -52.34 -25.49
CA MET A 273 -21.04 -53.24 -26.55
C MET A 273 -20.70 -54.72 -26.26
N ARG A 274 -19.61 -55.00 -25.54
CA ARG A 274 -19.23 -56.34 -25.11
C ARG A 274 -19.97 -56.80 -23.85
N GLY A 275 -20.80 -55.93 -23.24
CA GLY A 275 -21.50 -56.24 -21.99
C GLY A 275 -20.60 -56.25 -20.74
N GLU A 276 -19.36 -55.73 -20.84
CA GLU A 276 -18.39 -55.77 -19.73
C GLU A 276 -18.63 -54.68 -18.69
N ILE A 277 -19.27 -53.58 -19.08
CA ILE A 277 -19.58 -52.45 -18.19
C ILE A 277 -21.02 -51.97 -18.37
N SER A 278 -21.55 -51.25 -17.37
CA SER A 278 -22.88 -50.62 -17.44
C SER A 278 -22.81 -49.25 -18.15
N PHE A 279 -23.97 -48.77 -18.62
CA PHE A 279 -24.08 -47.42 -19.17
C PHE A 279 -23.75 -46.33 -18.15
N GLY A 280 -24.11 -46.57 -16.87
CA GLY A 280 -23.72 -45.70 -15.78
C GLY A 280 -22.19 -45.64 -15.57
N THR A 281 -21.48 -46.78 -15.79
CA THR A 281 -20.00 -46.81 -15.73
C THR A 281 -19.38 -45.95 -16.85
N LEU A 282 -19.89 -46.08 -18.07
CA LEU A 282 -19.45 -45.24 -19.21
C LEU A 282 -19.58 -43.76 -18.86
N THR A 283 -20.75 -43.34 -18.40
CA THR A 283 -20.99 -41.90 -18.07
C THR A 283 -20.10 -41.40 -16.93
N ALA A 284 -19.87 -42.24 -15.92
CA ALA A 284 -18.99 -41.88 -14.80
C ALA A 284 -17.54 -41.72 -15.22
N VAL A 285 -16.99 -42.63 -16.04
CA VAL A 285 -15.60 -42.56 -16.53
C VAL A 285 -15.40 -41.29 -17.40
N VAL A 286 -16.33 -40.98 -18.30
CA VAL A 286 -16.28 -39.77 -19.11
C VAL A 286 -16.31 -38.52 -18.22
N GLN A 287 -17.23 -38.43 -17.25
CA GLN A 287 -17.28 -37.34 -16.29
C GLN A 287 -16.01 -37.20 -15.46
N LEU A 288 -15.44 -38.33 -14.96
CA LEU A 288 -14.18 -38.30 -14.20
C LEU A 288 -13.01 -37.85 -15.06
N THR A 289 -12.96 -38.23 -16.34
CA THR A 289 -11.94 -37.77 -17.29
C THR A 289 -12.02 -36.25 -17.50
N GLY A 290 -13.21 -35.69 -17.69
CA GLY A 290 -13.43 -34.24 -17.78
C GLY A 290 -13.02 -33.48 -16.51
N GLN A 291 -13.11 -34.11 -15.32
CA GLN A 291 -12.65 -33.48 -14.08
C GLN A 291 -11.13 -33.37 -13.94
N LEU A 292 -10.34 -34.08 -14.76
CA LEU A 292 -8.88 -33.94 -14.80
C LEU A 292 -8.42 -32.66 -15.52
N GLU A 293 -9.27 -32.06 -16.36
CA GLU A 293 -8.97 -30.84 -17.13
C GLU A 293 -8.60 -29.68 -16.21
N GLY A 294 -9.46 -29.38 -15.24
CA GLY A 294 -9.23 -28.25 -14.31
C GLY A 294 -7.89 -28.29 -13.58
N PRO A 295 -7.52 -29.39 -12.91
CA PRO A 295 -6.21 -29.59 -12.31
C PRO A 295 -5.03 -29.36 -13.28
N ILE A 296 -5.11 -29.91 -14.48
CA ILE A 296 -4.03 -29.82 -15.47
C ILE A 296 -3.84 -28.38 -15.95
N LEU A 297 -4.92 -27.67 -16.26
CA LEU A 297 -4.86 -26.31 -16.78
C LEU A 297 -4.47 -25.26 -15.72
N ASN A 298 -5.00 -25.36 -14.51
CA ASN A 298 -4.85 -24.32 -13.47
C ASN A 298 -3.56 -24.44 -12.66
N PHE A 299 -2.89 -25.61 -12.66
CA PHE A 299 -1.69 -25.82 -11.85
C PHE A 299 -0.58 -24.81 -12.15
N SER A 300 -0.42 -24.43 -13.41
CA SER A 300 0.61 -23.47 -13.84
C SER A 300 0.42 -22.05 -13.31
N GLY A 301 -0.83 -21.66 -12.99
CA GLY A 301 -1.19 -20.35 -12.48
C GLY A 301 -0.75 -20.09 -11.03
N PHE A 302 -0.57 -21.12 -10.22
CA PHE A 302 -0.18 -20.96 -8.82
C PHE A 302 1.27 -20.51 -8.63
N ILE A 303 2.17 -20.85 -9.55
CA ILE A 303 3.59 -20.49 -9.43
C ILE A 303 3.81 -18.97 -9.52
N PRO A 304 3.27 -18.26 -10.54
CA PRO A 304 3.36 -16.80 -10.60
C PRO A 304 2.73 -16.12 -9.38
N GLN A 305 1.57 -16.61 -8.94
CA GLN A 305 0.88 -16.07 -7.77
C GLN A 305 1.72 -16.23 -6.49
N TYR A 306 2.35 -17.38 -6.29
CA TYR A 306 3.26 -17.62 -5.17
C TYR A 306 4.48 -16.70 -5.21
N VAL A 307 5.09 -16.53 -6.39
CA VAL A 307 6.27 -15.65 -6.55
C VAL A 307 5.88 -14.18 -6.30
N ALA A 308 4.74 -13.74 -6.83
CA ALA A 308 4.22 -12.39 -6.59
C ALA A 308 3.95 -12.14 -5.09
N MET A 309 3.27 -13.09 -4.42
CA MET A 309 3.03 -13.02 -2.97
C MET A 309 4.34 -12.87 -2.17
N LEU A 310 5.38 -13.65 -2.50
CA LEU A 310 6.66 -13.56 -1.80
C LEU A 310 7.35 -12.21 -2.04
N ALA A 311 7.38 -11.73 -3.29
CA ALA A 311 8.00 -10.46 -3.63
C ALA A 311 7.28 -9.28 -2.94
N SER A 312 5.95 -9.30 -2.91
CA SER A 312 5.17 -8.29 -2.19
C SER A 312 5.38 -8.37 -0.67
N ALA A 313 5.44 -9.59 -0.10
CA ALA A 313 5.72 -9.77 1.31
C ALA A 313 7.13 -9.27 1.71
N GLU A 314 8.14 -9.41 0.84
CA GLU A 314 9.48 -8.86 1.06
C GLU A 314 9.43 -7.34 1.17
N ARG A 315 8.72 -6.65 0.27
CA ARG A 315 8.54 -5.19 0.34
C ARG A 315 7.75 -4.71 1.57
N LEU A 316 6.75 -5.51 2.02
CA LEU A 316 6.04 -5.20 3.26
C LEU A 316 6.90 -5.42 4.51
N MET A 317 7.82 -6.40 4.48
CA MET A 317 8.80 -6.60 5.55
C MET A 317 9.72 -5.39 5.70
N GLU A 318 10.21 -4.84 4.59
CA GLU A 318 11.04 -3.63 4.58
C GLU A 318 10.34 -2.45 5.29
N LEU A 319 9.03 -2.28 5.07
CA LEU A 319 8.26 -1.23 5.77
C LEU A 319 8.12 -1.51 7.27
N GLU A 320 7.91 -2.76 7.67
CA GLU A 320 7.79 -3.11 9.10
C GLU A 320 9.14 -3.06 9.85
N GLU A 321 10.27 -3.07 9.13
CA GLU A 321 11.61 -2.92 9.70
C GLU A 321 12.00 -1.45 9.91
N ILE A 322 11.19 -0.50 9.45
CA ILE A 322 11.39 0.93 9.73
C ILE A 322 11.42 1.13 11.25
N PRO A 323 12.49 1.74 11.79
CA PRO A 323 12.57 2.02 13.22
C PRO A 323 11.41 2.89 13.67
N GLY A 324 10.79 2.56 14.77
CA GLY A 324 9.79 3.42 15.40
C GLY A 324 10.45 4.66 16.00
N GLU A 325 9.81 5.80 15.83
CA GLU A 325 10.22 7.04 16.48
C GLU A 325 9.83 7.02 17.97
N ALA A 326 10.62 7.65 18.83
CA ALA A 326 10.27 7.78 20.24
C ALA A 326 8.99 8.62 20.39
N VAL A 327 7.99 8.07 21.07
CA VAL A 327 6.74 8.79 21.31
C VAL A 327 6.97 9.89 22.35
N PRO A 328 6.52 11.13 22.12
CA PRO A 328 6.62 12.21 23.09
C PRO A 328 5.96 11.79 24.42
N ARG A 329 6.73 11.70 25.50
CA ARG A 329 6.22 11.24 26.80
C ARG A 329 5.91 12.36 27.79
N ARG A 330 6.29 13.62 27.46
CA ARG A 330 6.13 14.74 28.40
C ARG A 330 5.25 15.86 27.81
N PRO A 331 4.29 16.39 28.60
CA PRO A 331 3.58 17.59 28.19
C PRO A 331 4.56 18.75 28.02
N ALA A 332 4.42 19.53 26.95
CA ALA A 332 5.27 20.68 26.65
C ALA A 332 5.36 21.68 27.81
N GLN A 333 4.29 21.83 28.58
CA GLN A 333 4.22 22.75 29.73
C GLN A 333 5.17 22.42 30.89
N THR A 334 5.58 21.16 31.05
CA THR A 334 6.52 20.74 32.12
C THR A 334 7.99 21.05 31.80
N LEU A 335 8.29 21.41 30.56
CA LEU A 335 9.65 21.69 30.11
C LEU A 335 9.96 23.20 30.06
N MET A 336 8.94 24.07 30.29
CA MET A 336 9.15 25.51 30.29
C MET A 336 9.80 25.99 31.60
N GLY A 337 10.88 26.73 31.48
CA GLY A 337 11.60 27.38 32.57
C GLY A 337 12.09 28.76 32.17
N GLU A 338 12.56 29.53 33.12
CA GLU A 338 13.23 30.81 32.84
C GLU A 338 14.55 30.58 32.10
N ASN A 339 14.88 31.47 31.17
CA ASN A 339 16.12 31.44 30.37
C ASN A 339 16.33 30.20 29.50
N MET A 340 15.30 29.78 28.75
CA MET A 340 15.45 28.70 27.78
C MET A 340 16.27 29.14 26.56
N CYS A 341 17.16 28.26 26.09
CA CYS A 341 17.85 28.45 24.83
C CYS A 341 18.05 27.12 24.07
N ILE A 342 18.13 27.20 22.76
CA ILE A 342 18.62 26.13 21.91
C ILE A 342 20.11 26.32 21.71
N GLU A 343 20.91 25.36 22.13
CA GLU A 343 22.36 25.39 21.97
C GLU A 343 22.82 24.28 21.03
N ALA A 344 23.60 24.66 20.06
CA ALA A 344 24.30 23.73 19.16
C ALA A 344 25.80 23.75 19.48
N GLU A 345 26.37 22.59 19.68
CA GLU A 345 27.80 22.37 19.90
C GLU A 345 28.36 21.50 18.76
N ASN A 346 29.18 22.09 17.87
CA ASN A 346 29.80 21.42 16.73
C ASN A 346 28.79 20.64 15.86
N LEU A 347 27.63 21.24 15.60
CA LEU A 347 26.56 20.63 14.82
C LEU A 347 26.98 20.42 13.39
N SER A 348 27.02 19.17 12.94
CA SER A 348 27.19 18.79 11.53
C SER A 348 25.99 18.00 11.05
N PHE A 349 25.53 18.31 9.82
CA PHE A 349 24.42 17.60 9.20
C PHE A 349 24.58 17.56 7.68
N SER A 350 24.31 16.41 7.08
CA SER A 350 24.37 16.18 5.63
C SER A 350 23.14 15.40 5.13
N TYR A 351 22.64 15.75 3.95
CA TYR A 351 21.72 14.90 3.20
C TYR A 351 22.54 14.04 2.23
N ALA A 352 22.60 12.74 2.44
CA ALA A 352 23.46 11.83 1.67
C ALA A 352 24.89 12.41 1.54
N ASP A 353 25.27 12.90 0.36
CA ASP A 353 26.62 13.41 0.07
C ASP A 353 26.72 14.95 0.13
N THR A 354 25.62 15.66 0.49
CA THR A 354 25.61 17.12 0.52
C THR A 354 25.61 17.62 1.95
N THR A 355 26.73 18.22 2.39
CA THR A 355 26.84 18.84 3.71
C THR A 355 26.05 20.15 3.75
N VAL A 356 25.20 20.29 4.78
CA VAL A 356 24.38 21.49 5.03
C VAL A 356 24.98 22.31 6.15
N PHE A 357 25.37 21.67 7.26
CA PHE A 357 26.06 22.32 8.38
C PHE A 357 27.38 21.61 8.65
N ASP A 358 28.42 22.38 8.95
CA ASP A 358 29.76 21.91 9.22
C ASP A 358 30.29 22.54 10.49
N HIS A 359 30.32 21.78 11.59
CA HIS A 359 30.78 22.20 12.92
C HIS A 359 30.17 23.54 13.41
N ALA A 360 28.87 23.78 13.10
CA ALA A 360 28.17 24.99 13.50
C ALA A 360 27.92 24.99 15.03
N SER A 361 28.27 26.10 15.69
CA SER A 361 28.00 26.27 17.11
C SER A 361 27.28 27.62 17.33
N PHE A 362 26.19 27.58 18.10
CA PHE A 362 25.40 28.77 18.42
C PHE A 362 24.60 28.56 19.71
N CYS A 363 24.16 29.66 20.32
CA CYS A 363 23.17 29.66 21.38
C CYS A 363 22.03 30.62 21.00
N LEU A 364 20.82 30.06 20.82
CA LEU A 364 19.61 30.81 20.47
C LEU A 364 18.69 30.92 21.67
N PRO A 365 18.60 32.11 22.33
CA PRO A 365 17.63 32.32 23.39
C PRO A 365 16.19 32.19 22.88
N LEU A 366 15.36 31.42 23.57
CA LEU A 366 13.94 31.24 23.24
C LEU A 366 13.11 32.38 23.89
N GLN A 367 13.26 33.60 23.36
CA GLN A 367 12.54 34.78 23.81
C GLN A 367 12.25 35.68 22.61
N GLY A 368 11.05 36.29 22.59
CA GLY A 368 10.66 37.24 21.56
C GLY A 368 10.58 36.65 20.15
N PHE A 369 10.93 37.46 19.16
CA PHE A 369 10.87 37.10 17.75
C PHE A 369 12.28 36.99 17.16
N THR A 370 12.62 35.84 16.56
CA THR A 370 13.87 35.58 15.86
C THR A 370 13.63 35.40 14.37
N ALA A 371 14.27 36.17 13.53
CA ALA A 371 14.25 36.00 12.08
C ALA A 371 15.46 35.16 11.61
N ILE A 372 15.23 34.09 10.86
CA ILE A 372 16.28 33.29 10.21
C ILE A 372 16.42 33.75 8.77
N THR A 373 17.65 34.17 8.39
CA THR A 373 17.98 34.67 7.06
C THR A 373 19.14 33.90 6.45
N GLY A 374 19.32 34.01 5.14
CA GLY A 374 20.38 33.36 4.36
C GLY A 374 19.91 32.99 2.96
N ASN A 375 20.81 32.64 2.09
CA ASN A 375 20.52 32.33 0.68
C ASN A 375 19.52 31.15 0.55
N SER A 376 18.80 31.10 -0.57
CA SER A 376 17.93 29.94 -0.85
C SER A 376 18.78 28.66 -0.93
N GLY A 377 18.28 27.55 -0.35
CA GLY A 377 18.97 26.26 -0.33
C GLY A 377 20.10 26.13 0.70
N ILE A 378 20.42 27.15 1.50
CA ILE A 378 21.51 27.12 2.48
C ILE A 378 21.24 26.22 3.71
N GLY A 379 20.02 25.69 3.88
CA GLY A 379 19.68 24.82 5.00
C GLY A 379 18.75 25.41 6.05
N LYS A 380 18.09 26.57 5.80
CA LYS A 380 17.17 27.20 6.77
C LYS A 380 16.06 26.25 7.25
N SER A 381 15.30 25.67 6.33
CA SER A 381 14.23 24.70 6.68
C SER A 381 14.78 23.41 7.29
N THR A 382 16.03 23.04 6.95
CA THR A 382 16.74 21.91 7.57
C THR A 382 17.00 22.19 9.04
N LEU A 383 17.39 23.41 9.40
CA LEU A 383 17.60 23.81 10.80
C LEU A 383 16.30 23.68 11.61
N LEU A 384 15.15 24.12 11.07
CA LEU A 384 13.86 23.94 11.75
C LEU A 384 13.50 22.45 11.91
N LYS A 385 13.79 21.62 10.94
CA LYS A 385 13.57 20.17 11.03
C LYS A 385 14.48 19.50 12.06
N LEU A 386 15.70 20.02 12.24
CA LEU A 386 16.60 19.58 13.32
C LEU A 386 16.07 20.02 14.69
N PHE A 387 15.51 21.23 14.84
CA PHE A 387 14.86 21.67 16.08
C PHE A 387 13.67 20.78 16.45
N LEU A 388 12.94 20.30 15.46
CA LEU A 388 11.84 19.35 15.66
C LEU A 388 12.30 17.91 15.97
N GLY A 389 13.61 17.62 15.94
CA GLY A 389 14.13 16.27 16.06
C GLY A 389 13.61 15.33 14.95
N ILE A 390 13.29 15.87 13.75
CA ILE A 390 12.88 15.07 12.57
C ILE A 390 14.11 14.35 11.99
N TYR A 391 15.25 15.02 12.02
CA TYR A 391 16.54 14.43 11.66
C TYR A 391 17.47 14.46 12.86
N PRO A 392 18.22 13.38 13.13
CA PRO A 392 19.29 13.40 14.10
C PRO A 392 20.48 14.21 13.56
N SER A 393 21.26 14.85 14.43
CA SER A 393 22.56 15.43 14.05
C SER A 393 23.50 14.29 13.63
N ALA A 394 24.31 14.54 12.59
CA ALA A 394 25.32 13.56 12.17
C ALA A 394 26.49 13.56 13.16
N GLU A 395 26.94 14.77 13.59
CA GLU A 395 27.96 14.98 14.60
C GLU A 395 27.56 16.17 15.47
N GLY A 396 28.14 16.25 16.68
CA GLY A 396 27.84 17.30 17.65
C GLY A 396 26.53 17.07 18.40
N GLN A 397 26.07 18.11 19.11
CA GLN A 397 24.87 18.06 19.93
C GLN A 397 23.97 19.26 19.67
N LEU A 398 22.68 19.03 19.71
CA LEU A 398 21.65 20.08 19.66
C LEU A 398 20.77 19.93 20.90
N LEU A 399 20.89 20.88 21.82
CA LEU A 399 20.35 20.81 23.17
C LEU A 399 19.34 21.91 23.42
N LEU A 400 18.26 21.58 24.11
CA LEU A 400 17.39 22.53 24.78
C LEU A 400 17.91 22.73 26.20
N LYS A 401 18.45 23.90 26.52
CA LYS A 401 18.88 24.27 27.87
C LYS A 401 17.77 25.01 28.60
N THR A 402 17.51 24.61 29.84
CA THR A 402 16.52 25.24 30.74
C THR A 402 17.13 25.31 32.12
N GLY A 403 17.59 26.47 32.52
CA GLY A 403 18.34 26.62 33.79
C GLY A 403 19.55 25.68 33.84
N ASN A 404 19.56 24.74 34.79
CA ASN A 404 20.65 23.76 34.97
C ASN A 404 20.42 22.42 34.21
N SER A 405 19.34 22.29 33.46
CA SER A 405 18.99 21.09 32.69
C SER A 405 19.29 21.27 31.22
N ALA A 406 19.88 20.26 30.60
CA ALA A 406 20.08 20.19 29.15
C ALA A 406 19.41 18.91 28.62
N LEU A 407 18.54 19.05 27.63
CA LEU A 407 17.84 17.94 26.98
C LEU A 407 18.16 17.94 25.48
N PRO A 408 18.48 16.80 24.87
CA PRO A 408 18.68 16.73 23.44
C PRO A 408 17.37 17.04 22.72
N LEU A 409 17.44 17.84 21.64
CA LEU A 409 16.32 18.00 20.75
C LEU A 409 16.05 16.70 20.02
N SER A 410 14.85 16.16 20.21
CA SER A 410 14.46 14.83 19.80
C SER A 410 12.94 14.79 19.59
N PRO A 411 12.37 13.68 19.09
CA PRO A 411 10.92 13.52 19.03
C PRO A 411 10.20 13.78 20.37
N GLU A 412 10.89 13.55 21.52
CA GLU A 412 10.31 13.80 22.85
C GLU A 412 10.12 15.29 23.16
N THR A 413 10.92 16.16 22.58
CA THR A 413 10.82 17.63 22.76
C THR A 413 9.95 18.31 21.70
N ARG A 414 9.51 17.58 20.69
CA ARG A 414 8.74 18.12 19.55
C ARG A 414 7.45 18.84 19.96
N GLY A 415 6.82 18.39 21.05
CA GLY A 415 5.62 19.04 21.58
C GLY A 415 5.80 20.49 22.06
N LEU A 416 7.06 20.98 22.19
CA LEU A 416 7.36 22.38 22.48
C LEU A 416 7.22 23.29 21.25
N PHE A 417 7.18 22.73 20.07
CA PHE A 417 7.22 23.45 18.81
C PHE A 417 5.92 23.29 18.03
N ALA A 418 5.37 24.36 17.51
CA ALA A 418 4.35 24.33 16.47
C ALA A 418 4.99 24.76 15.14
N TYR A 419 5.00 23.87 14.18
CA TYR A 419 5.65 24.09 12.89
C TYR A 419 4.63 24.44 11.79
N VAL A 420 4.84 25.57 11.13
CA VAL A 420 4.13 25.96 9.92
C VAL A 420 5.11 25.85 8.75
N PRO A 421 4.99 24.81 7.93
CA PRO A 421 5.91 24.57 6.82
C PRO A 421 5.68 25.51 5.65
N GLN A 422 6.67 25.60 4.78
CA GLN A 422 6.51 26.19 3.46
C GLN A 422 5.48 25.43 2.64
N GLY A 423 4.50 26.12 2.07
CA GLY A 423 3.41 25.54 1.30
C GLY A 423 2.20 25.16 2.17
N ASN A 424 1.34 24.35 1.59
CA ASN A 424 0.04 24.03 2.16
C ASN A 424 -0.02 22.55 2.62
N LEU A 425 -0.24 22.35 3.93
CA LEU A 425 -0.45 21.03 4.55
C LEU A 425 -1.88 20.89 5.11
N LEU A 426 -2.88 21.30 4.34
CA LEU A 426 -4.29 21.09 4.71
C LEU A 426 -4.76 19.71 4.25
N PHE A 427 -5.58 19.09 5.09
CA PHE A 427 -6.24 17.83 4.78
C PHE A 427 -7.61 18.10 4.15
N SER A 428 -8.08 17.15 3.35
CA SER A 428 -9.48 17.13 2.90
C SER A 428 -10.41 17.05 4.10
N GLY A 429 -11.49 17.83 4.09
CA GLY A 429 -12.44 17.94 5.20
C GLY A 429 -12.80 19.39 5.46
N THR A 430 -13.50 19.69 6.56
CA THR A 430 -13.90 21.05 6.88
C THR A 430 -12.73 21.90 7.41
N LEU A 431 -12.84 23.23 7.33
CA LEU A 431 -11.90 24.14 7.99
C LEU A 431 -11.82 23.86 9.49
N ARG A 432 -12.95 23.60 10.14
CA ARG A 432 -13.03 23.23 11.55
C ARG A 432 -12.22 21.97 11.85
N GLU A 433 -12.38 20.91 11.07
CA GLU A 433 -11.62 19.68 11.24
C GLU A 433 -10.11 19.90 11.09
N ASN A 434 -9.70 20.73 10.11
CA ASN A 434 -8.30 21.11 9.94
C ASN A 434 -7.74 21.88 11.14
N LEU A 435 -8.50 22.78 11.75
CA LEU A 435 -8.07 23.51 12.94
C LEU A 435 -8.01 22.61 14.17
N LEU A 436 -9.00 21.74 14.37
CA LEU A 436 -9.08 20.83 15.51
C LEU A 436 -8.06 19.68 15.45
N LEU A 437 -7.34 19.50 14.35
CA LEU A 437 -6.34 18.44 14.19
C LEU A 437 -5.27 18.48 15.28
N THR A 438 -4.81 19.69 15.68
CA THR A 438 -3.79 19.88 16.72
C THR A 438 -4.38 20.10 18.12
N ALA A 439 -5.65 20.43 18.21
CA ALA A 439 -6.36 20.72 19.46
C ALA A 439 -7.80 20.19 19.40
N PRO A 440 -8.02 18.85 19.49
CA PRO A 440 -9.35 18.26 19.34
C PRO A 440 -10.39 18.73 20.35
N GLN A 441 -9.95 19.27 21.48
CA GLN A 441 -10.79 19.77 22.57
C GLN A 441 -10.87 21.30 22.62
N ALA A 442 -10.39 22.00 21.59
CA ALA A 442 -10.39 23.45 21.57
C ALA A 442 -11.82 24.01 21.70
N THR A 443 -11.98 24.96 22.57
CA THR A 443 -13.24 25.68 22.77
C THR A 443 -13.52 26.60 21.60
N ARG A 444 -14.79 27.04 21.48
CA ARG A 444 -15.18 28.03 20.48
C ARG A 444 -14.37 29.32 20.59
N GLN A 445 -14.08 29.77 21.81
CA GLN A 445 -13.30 30.98 22.07
C GLN A 445 -11.86 30.86 21.61
N GLU A 446 -11.23 29.67 21.81
CA GLU A 446 -9.86 29.40 21.32
C GLU A 446 -9.81 29.37 19.78
N LEU A 447 -10.83 28.78 19.14
CA LEU A 447 -10.96 28.81 17.67
C LEU A 447 -11.10 30.24 17.13
N GLU A 448 -11.94 31.07 17.76
CA GLU A 448 -12.13 32.47 17.40
C GLU A 448 -10.84 33.29 17.62
N THR A 449 -10.12 33.03 18.72
CA THR A 449 -8.81 33.65 18.99
C THR A 449 -7.78 33.29 17.94
N ALA A 450 -7.68 32.01 17.59
CA ALA A 450 -6.73 31.55 16.57
C ALA A 450 -7.07 32.11 15.18
N ALA A 451 -8.36 32.19 14.85
CA ALA A 451 -8.84 32.82 13.61
C ALA A 451 -8.51 34.32 13.59
N TYR A 452 -8.66 35.01 14.70
CA TYR A 452 -8.28 36.42 14.83
C TYR A 452 -6.77 36.59 14.64
N VAL A 453 -5.94 35.83 15.36
CA VAL A 453 -4.47 35.96 15.29
C VAL A 453 -3.94 35.72 13.88
N SER A 454 -4.51 34.77 13.16
CA SER A 454 -4.13 34.45 11.76
C SER A 454 -4.84 35.30 10.70
N CYS A 455 -5.63 36.30 11.10
CA CYS A 455 -6.47 37.12 10.20
C CYS A 455 -7.48 36.31 9.36
N MET A 456 -7.89 35.11 9.81
CA MET A 456 -8.97 34.35 9.17
C MET A 456 -10.33 35.04 9.35
N ASP A 457 -10.51 35.79 10.42
CA ASP A 457 -11.71 36.58 10.73
C ASP A 457 -12.11 37.54 9.60
N GLU A 458 -11.17 37.93 8.75
CA GLU A 458 -11.40 38.85 7.62
C GLU A 458 -12.11 38.16 6.43
N TYR A 459 -11.89 36.85 6.21
CA TYR A 459 -12.47 36.15 5.06
C TYR A 459 -13.47 35.05 5.44
N LEU A 460 -13.46 34.54 6.68
CA LEU A 460 -14.42 33.55 7.14
C LEU A 460 -15.89 33.95 6.92
N PRO A 461 -16.30 35.22 7.13
CA PRO A 461 -17.66 35.65 6.86
C PRO A 461 -18.05 35.63 5.38
N GLN A 462 -17.05 35.58 4.47
CA GLN A 462 -17.27 35.54 3.02
C GLN A 462 -17.46 34.11 2.49
N LEU A 463 -17.15 33.10 3.31
CA LEU A 463 -17.36 31.70 2.98
C LEU A 463 -18.79 31.30 3.31
N GLU A 464 -19.48 30.67 2.36
CA GLU A 464 -20.89 30.27 2.47
C GLU A 464 -21.22 29.46 3.74
N HIS A 465 -20.28 28.60 4.15
CA HIS A 465 -20.42 27.74 5.34
C HIS A 465 -19.42 28.10 6.47
N GLY A 466 -18.73 29.22 6.40
CA GLY A 466 -17.76 29.67 7.42
C GLY A 466 -16.75 28.59 7.78
N MET A 467 -16.65 28.24 9.07
CA MET A 467 -15.74 27.18 9.57
C MET A 467 -16.10 25.77 9.07
N ASP A 468 -17.31 25.53 8.61
CA ASP A 468 -17.79 24.24 8.14
C ASP A 468 -17.66 24.10 6.61
N THR A 469 -16.98 25.07 5.96
CA THR A 469 -16.59 24.99 4.54
C THR A 469 -15.69 23.78 4.30
N VAL A 470 -16.08 22.92 3.34
CA VAL A 470 -15.37 21.70 2.98
C VAL A 470 -14.23 22.05 2.00
N LEU A 471 -13.04 21.59 2.32
CA LEU A 471 -11.85 21.72 1.49
C LEU A 471 -11.61 20.42 0.71
N GLY A 472 -11.21 20.54 -0.55
CA GLY A 472 -10.74 19.42 -1.35
C GLY A 472 -9.29 19.00 -1.00
N GLU A 473 -8.70 18.16 -1.84
CA GLU A 473 -7.32 17.71 -1.68
C GLU A 473 -6.36 18.91 -1.61
N SER A 474 -5.41 18.84 -0.68
CA SER A 474 -4.41 19.90 -0.44
C SER A 474 -5.02 21.30 -0.23
N GLY A 475 -6.22 21.39 0.36
CA GLY A 475 -6.86 22.65 0.66
C GLY A 475 -7.50 23.34 -0.56
N ALA A 476 -7.81 22.59 -1.62
CA ALA A 476 -8.53 23.11 -2.78
C ALA A 476 -9.84 23.78 -2.34
N GLY A 477 -10.09 24.99 -2.86
CA GLY A 477 -11.18 25.87 -2.46
C GLY A 477 -10.73 27.12 -1.69
N LEU A 478 -9.45 27.19 -1.26
CA LEU A 478 -8.85 28.37 -0.65
C LEU A 478 -7.75 28.93 -1.55
N SER A 479 -7.54 30.26 -1.47
CA SER A 479 -6.31 30.84 -2.01
C SER A 479 -5.10 30.40 -1.17
N GLU A 480 -3.88 30.45 -1.74
CA GLU A 480 -2.65 30.07 -1.03
C GLU A 480 -2.47 30.88 0.27
N GLY A 481 -2.73 32.18 0.24
CA GLY A 481 -2.67 33.03 1.44
C GLY A 481 -3.76 32.70 2.47
N GLN A 482 -4.95 32.24 2.06
CA GLN A 482 -5.97 31.76 2.99
C GLN A 482 -5.53 30.44 3.63
N ALA A 483 -4.97 29.53 2.85
CA ALA A 483 -4.45 28.25 3.33
C ALA A 483 -3.27 28.43 4.32
N GLN A 484 -2.36 29.38 4.05
CA GLN A 484 -1.30 29.73 5.01
C GLN A 484 -1.88 30.26 6.33
N ARG A 485 -2.91 31.12 6.30
CA ARG A 485 -3.58 31.60 7.51
C ARG A 485 -4.22 30.49 8.32
N VAL A 486 -4.84 29.49 7.68
CA VAL A 486 -5.34 28.27 8.37
C VAL A 486 -4.21 27.51 9.05
N SER A 487 -3.08 27.35 8.39
CA SER A 487 -1.90 26.66 8.96
C SER A 487 -1.32 27.42 10.16
N ILE A 488 -1.29 28.76 10.12
CA ILE A 488 -0.91 29.61 11.26
C ILE A 488 -1.92 29.47 12.41
N ALA A 489 -3.23 29.52 12.13
CA ALA A 489 -4.27 29.33 13.15
C ALA A 489 -4.13 27.98 13.86
N ARG A 490 -3.85 26.91 13.10
CA ARG A 490 -3.60 25.58 13.63
C ARG A 490 -2.38 25.54 14.56
N ALA A 491 -1.30 26.25 14.19
CA ALA A 491 -0.11 26.37 15.04
C ALA A 491 -0.40 27.15 16.33
N VAL A 492 -1.21 28.19 16.28
CA VAL A 492 -1.65 28.94 17.46
C VAL A 492 -2.50 28.05 18.39
N LEU A 493 -3.44 27.28 17.84
CA LEU A 493 -4.31 26.36 18.59
C LEU A 493 -3.54 25.23 19.28
N SER A 494 -2.41 24.79 18.74
CA SER A 494 -1.62 23.70 19.34
C SER A 494 -1.18 23.97 20.77
N GLY A 495 -1.15 25.22 21.21
CA GLY A 495 -0.69 25.62 22.53
C GLY A 495 0.82 25.58 22.72
N ALA A 496 1.61 25.17 21.69
CA ALA A 496 3.05 25.06 21.78
C ALA A 496 3.72 26.42 22.07
N PRO A 497 4.72 26.46 22.97
CA PRO A 497 5.37 27.72 23.36
C PRO A 497 6.24 28.34 22.27
N VAL A 498 6.76 27.54 21.34
CA VAL A 498 7.64 28.01 20.27
C VAL A 498 6.96 27.81 18.92
N LEU A 499 6.76 28.87 18.16
CA LEU A 499 6.24 28.83 16.80
C LEU A 499 7.39 28.85 15.81
N LEU A 500 7.47 27.84 14.95
CA LEU A 500 8.44 27.75 13.86
C LEU A 500 7.73 28.02 12.54
N LEU A 501 8.03 29.14 11.90
CA LEU A 501 7.42 29.59 10.67
C LEU A 501 8.41 29.45 9.51
N ASP A 502 8.17 28.55 8.58
CA ASP A 502 9.01 28.31 7.41
C ASP A 502 8.38 28.98 6.18
N GLU A 503 8.77 30.24 5.94
CA GLU A 503 8.19 31.08 4.89
C GLU A 503 6.65 31.13 4.91
N ALA A 504 6.06 31.01 6.10
CA ALA A 504 4.63 30.80 6.29
C ALA A 504 3.75 32.01 5.96
N THR A 505 4.35 33.16 5.66
CA THR A 505 3.70 34.41 5.25
C THR A 505 3.98 34.80 3.80
N SER A 506 4.66 33.95 3.03
CA SER A 506 5.12 34.26 1.68
C SER A 506 4.00 34.57 0.68
N ALA A 507 2.83 33.97 0.83
CA ALA A 507 1.67 34.20 -0.03
C ALA A 507 0.72 35.31 0.50
N LEU A 508 1.08 35.98 1.60
CA LEU A 508 0.29 37.08 2.14
C LEU A 508 0.73 38.43 1.52
N ASP A 509 -0.20 39.34 1.37
CA ASP A 509 0.11 40.75 1.09
C ASP A 509 0.80 41.40 2.29
N ALA A 510 1.59 42.45 2.07
CA ALA A 510 2.41 43.07 3.10
C ALA A 510 1.58 43.60 4.31
N ALA A 511 0.35 44.07 4.08
CA ALA A 511 -0.49 44.58 5.15
C ALA A 511 -1.04 43.45 6.02
N THR A 512 -1.48 42.35 5.42
CA THR A 512 -1.95 41.15 6.14
C THR A 512 -0.80 40.47 6.87
N GLU A 513 0.39 40.36 6.24
CA GLU A 513 1.58 39.83 6.90
C GLU A 513 1.94 40.61 8.16
N ALA A 514 2.03 41.93 8.08
CA ALA A 514 2.34 42.79 9.22
C ALA A 514 1.32 42.57 10.37
N ARG A 515 0.03 42.49 10.06
CA ARG A 515 -1.02 42.24 11.07
C ARG A 515 -0.88 40.86 11.71
N VAL A 516 -0.65 39.80 10.92
CA VAL A 516 -0.46 38.43 11.43
C VAL A 516 0.75 38.38 12.37
N LEU A 517 1.89 38.94 11.94
CA LEU A 517 3.11 38.96 12.75
C LEU A 517 2.92 39.76 14.04
N GLN A 518 2.27 40.95 13.97
CA GLN A 518 1.95 41.76 15.13
C GLN A 518 1.07 41.02 16.11
N ARG A 519 0.01 40.36 15.65
CA ARG A 519 -0.90 39.57 16.49
C ARG A 519 -0.22 38.32 17.07
N LEU A 520 0.68 37.67 16.33
CA LEU A 520 1.49 36.55 16.83
C LEU A 520 2.46 37.01 17.93
N ASN A 521 3.15 38.15 17.73
CA ASN A 521 4.09 38.67 18.71
C ASN A 521 3.39 39.18 19.99
N ALA A 522 2.12 39.57 19.91
CA ALA A 522 1.31 39.96 21.05
C ALA A 522 0.82 38.78 21.90
N LEU A 523 1.01 37.53 21.46
CA LEU A 523 0.60 36.34 22.22
C LEU A 523 1.48 36.19 23.49
N PRO A 524 0.89 36.08 24.67
CA PRO A 524 1.65 35.93 25.90
C PRO A 524 2.39 34.58 25.95
N ASN A 525 3.59 34.60 26.48
CA ASN A 525 4.42 33.39 26.67
C ASN A 525 4.67 32.58 25.39
N ARG A 526 4.78 33.24 24.24
CA ARG A 526 5.08 32.61 22.96
C ARG A 526 6.40 33.16 22.39
N VAL A 527 7.17 32.27 21.82
CA VAL A 527 8.40 32.59 21.06
C VAL A 527 8.12 32.32 19.61
N CYS A 528 8.56 33.22 18.73
CA CYS A 528 8.42 33.06 17.29
C CYS A 528 9.81 32.97 16.64
N ILE A 529 10.04 31.93 15.85
CA ILE A 529 11.24 31.76 15.02
C ILE A 529 10.74 31.64 13.57
N ALA A 530 11.07 32.61 12.73
CA ALA A 530 10.57 32.65 11.37
C ALA A 530 11.69 32.69 10.34
N ILE A 531 11.64 31.83 9.36
CA ILE A 531 12.42 31.96 8.13
C ILE A 531 11.72 32.98 7.25
N THR A 532 12.41 34.06 6.94
CA THR A 532 11.86 35.14 6.14
C THR A 532 12.92 35.92 5.39
N HIS A 533 12.52 36.52 4.27
CA HIS A 533 13.27 37.51 3.53
C HIS A 533 12.52 38.85 3.43
N ARG A 534 11.37 38.96 4.12
CA ARG A 534 10.47 40.10 4.02
C ARG A 534 10.83 41.19 5.04
N PRO A 535 10.86 42.47 4.63
CA PRO A 535 11.24 43.58 5.52
C PRO A 535 10.34 43.65 6.78
N ALA A 536 9.03 43.51 6.64
CA ALA A 536 8.11 43.61 7.77
C ALA A 536 8.41 42.62 8.91
N ALA A 537 8.87 41.42 8.60
CA ALA A 537 9.24 40.44 9.61
C ALA A 537 10.63 40.72 10.22
N LEU A 538 11.56 41.29 9.41
CA LEU A 538 12.88 41.68 9.90
C LEU A 538 12.78 42.90 10.83
N ASP A 539 11.93 43.87 10.51
CA ASP A 539 11.73 45.07 11.33
C ASP A 539 11.09 44.77 12.69
N MET A 540 10.40 43.64 12.80
CA MET A 540 9.77 43.20 14.06
C MET A 540 10.63 42.23 14.87
N ALA A 541 11.76 41.77 14.32
CA ALA A 541 12.58 40.79 14.99
C ALA A 541 13.47 41.40 16.06
N ASP A 542 13.53 40.80 17.23
CA ASP A 542 14.47 41.15 18.30
C ASP A 542 15.87 40.65 18.00
N ARG A 543 15.97 39.61 17.15
CA ARG A 543 17.23 38.95 16.77
C ARG A 543 17.19 38.43 15.35
N GLN A 544 18.35 38.48 14.73
CA GLN A 544 18.58 37.87 13.43
C GLN A 544 19.56 36.71 13.54
N MET A 545 19.15 35.53 13.08
CA MET A 545 20.03 34.38 12.89
C MET A 545 20.37 34.28 11.40
N MET A 546 21.64 34.48 11.07
CA MET A 546 22.13 34.40 9.69
C MET A 546 22.85 33.07 9.46
N ILE A 547 22.47 32.38 8.39
CA ILE A 547 23.14 31.17 7.91
C ILE A 547 23.94 31.50 6.66
N ALA A 548 25.26 31.26 6.71
CA ALA A 548 26.17 31.49 5.59
C ALA A 548 27.30 30.43 5.64
N ASP A 549 27.61 29.81 4.51
CA ASP A 549 28.72 28.85 4.34
C ASP A 549 28.78 27.76 5.42
N GLY A 550 27.61 27.18 5.76
CA GLY A 550 27.49 26.14 6.78
C GLY A 550 27.63 26.60 8.22
N LYS A 551 27.85 27.89 8.46
CA LYS A 551 28.00 28.54 9.76
C LYS A 551 26.77 29.36 10.13
N ILE A 552 26.54 29.51 11.42
CA ILE A 552 25.40 30.22 11.98
C ILE A 552 25.89 31.36 12.88
N SER A 553 25.40 32.56 12.65
CA SER A 553 25.66 33.73 13.52
C SER A 553 24.36 34.33 14.01
N ILE A 554 24.33 34.83 15.26
CA ILE A 554 23.15 35.44 15.88
C ILE A 554 23.52 36.84 16.30
N GLN A 555 22.68 37.83 15.90
CA GLN A 555 22.81 39.22 16.25
C GLN A 555 21.52 39.74 16.86
N ALA A 556 21.60 40.59 17.87
CA ALA A 556 20.45 41.36 18.37
C ALA A 556 20.22 42.53 17.38
N LEU A 557 18.96 42.81 17.05
CA LEU A 557 18.54 43.91 16.17
C LEU A 557 18.11 45.12 16.96
#